data_8522477ca438ca60e7079be5ff18a912
#
_entry.id   8522477ca438ca60e7079be5ff18a912
#
_cell.length_a   1.000
_cell.length_b   1.000
_cell.length_c   1.000
_cell.angle_alpha   90.00
_cell.angle_beta   90.00
_cell.angle_gamma   90.00
#
_symmetry.space_group_name_H-M   'P 1'
#
loop_
_entity.id
_entity.type
_entity.pdbx_description
1 polymer ?
#
loop_
_entity_poly.entity_id
_entity_poly.type
_entity_poly.pdbx_seq_one_letter_code
_entity_poly.pdbx_strand_id
1 'polypeptide(L)'
;MMKNLNLNEASAYSRKSPYDIYQEWEGIPVYKDFIIPDLLKLELGDWTRTGGKAAFVNMDGAGGTCDTVIEEIAPGGQLKPVRHMYEKAIFILEGQGATTIWNEGGKKHTLEWQKGSLFSTPLNTWHQHFNAQGSAPVRMISLTDAPVIINRYRNLDYVFNNSFIFSDRYSGGADEWGKGGRYVPEVKKGRVWESNFIADLWGFQPIEYKERGGDNRTTLFEFV
;
A
#
# COMPACT_ATOMS: atom_id res chain seq x y z
N MET A 1 -15.92 -6.88 15.71
CA MET A 1 -17.19 -6.35 15.20
C MET A 1 -16.99 -4.86 14.97
N MET A 2 -16.86 -4.41 13.70
CA MET A 2 -16.75 -2.98 13.41
C MET A 2 -18.06 -2.31 13.85
N LYS A 3 -17.99 -1.30 14.74
CA LYS A 3 -19.16 -0.45 14.99
C LYS A 3 -19.55 0.16 13.64
N ASN A 4 -20.84 0.10 13.33
CA ASN A 4 -21.38 0.69 12.08
C ASN A 4 -21.06 2.19 12.02
N LEU A 5 -19.95 2.54 11.35
CA LEU A 5 -19.63 3.92 11.04
C LEU A 5 -20.55 4.37 9.91
N ASN A 6 -21.32 5.42 10.13
CA ASN A 6 -22.21 5.98 9.12
C ASN A 6 -21.48 6.97 8.21
N LEU A 7 -20.89 6.49 7.13
CA LEU A 7 -20.22 7.35 6.14
C LEU A 7 -21.19 8.22 5.31
N ASN A 8 -22.51 8.03 5.45
CA ASN A 8 -23.52 8.84 4.74
C ASN A 8 -23.81 10.18 5.45
N GLU A 9 -23.23 10.44 6.62
CA GLU A 9 -23.29 11.75 7.28
C GLU A 9 -22.49 12.83 6.52
N ALA A 10 -21.63 12.44 5.58
CA ALA A 10 -21.02 13.34 4.62
C ALA A 10 -22.11 13.90 3.67
N SER A 11 -22.76 14.96 4.07
CA SER A 11 -23.76 15.66 3.26
C SER A 11 -23.11 16.73 2.37
N ALA A 12 -23.85 17.23 1.36
CA ALA A 12 -23.39 18.36 0.55
C ALA A 12 -23.06 19.63 1.37
N TYR A 13 -23.53 19.69 2.61
CA TYR A 13 -23.24 20.77 3.57
C TYR A 13 -22.07 20.44 4.51
N SER A 14 -21.64 19.19 4.60
CA SER A 14 -20.46 18.80 5.35
C SER A 14 -19.21 19.07 4.52
N ARG A 15 -18.22 19.77 5.11
CA ARG A 15 -16.90 19.93 4.48
C ARG A 15 -16.05 18.65 4.53
N LYS A 16 -16.52 17.60 5.24
CA LYS A 16 -15.81 16.33 5.40
C LYS A 16 -16.28 15.33 4.36
N SER A 17 -15.33 14.72 3.67
CA SER A 17 -15.60 13.58 2.81
C SER A 17 -15.85 12.31 3.64
N PRO A 18 -16.45 11.25 3.07
CA PRO A 18 -16.51 9.94 3.72
C PRO A 18 -15.14 9.42 4.14
N TYR A 19 -14.08 9.74 3.38
CA TYR A 19 -12.73 9.36 3.72
C TYR A 19 -12.21 10.14 4.95
N ASP A 20 -12.49 11.44 5.09
CA ASP A 20 -12.11 12.20 6.28
C ASP A 20 -12.79 11.61 7.54
N ILE A 21 -14.07 11.24 7.44
CA ILE A 21 -14.81 10.59 8.54
C ILE A 21 -14.18 9.24 8.90
N TYR A 22 -13.75 8.47 7.89
CA TYR A 22 -13.04 7.21 8.09
C TYR A 22 -11.72 7.42 8.81
N GLN A 23 -10.89 8.41 8.40
CA GLN A 23 -9.62 8.70 9.06
C GLN A 23 -9.81 9.10 10.53
N GLU A 24 -10.80 9.95 10.82
CA GLU A 24 -11.14 10.34 12.19
C GLU A 24 -11.58 9.14 13.05
N TRP A 25 -12.34 8.22 12.46
CA TRP A 25 -12.81 7.02 13.15
C TRP A 25 -11.67 6.02 13.45
N GLU A 26 -10.67 5.91 12.57
CA GLU A 26 -9.48 5.09 12.82
C GLU A 26 -8.64 5.64 13.99
N GLY A 27 -8.70 6.95 14.25
CA GLY A 27 -8.15 7.58 15.44
C GLY A 27 -6.63 7.65 15.51
N ILE A 28 -5.93 7.41 14.39
CA ILE A 28 -4.49 7.61 14.28
C ILE A 28 -4.16 9.01 13.77
N PRO A 29 -2.93 9.53 13.98
CA PRO A 29 -2.54 10.85 13.50
C PRO A 29 -2.76 11.03 12.00
N VAL A 30 -3.15 12.24 11.60
CA VAL A 30 -3.32 12.64 10.19
C VAL A 30 -2.43 13.85 9.94
N TYR A 31 -1.41 13.69 9.11
CA TYR A 31 -0.53 14.76 8.67
C TYR A 31 -1.00 15.29 7.33
N LYS A 32 -1.11 16.62 7.21
CA LYS A 32 -1.49 17.30 5.96
C LYS A 32 -0.48 18.39 5.68
N ASP A 33 0.24 18.29 4.58
CA ASP A 33 1.19 19.29 4.14
C ASP A 33 1.58 19.04 2.67
N PHE A 34 2.25 20.02 2.05
CA PHE A 34 2.92 19.85 0.74
C PHE A 34 4.23 19.08 0.85
N ILE A 35 4.87 19.09 2.01
CA ILE A 35 6.18 18.47 2.26
C ILE A 35 6.20 17.86 3.66
N ILE A 36 6.60 16.60 3.74
CA ILE A 36 6.96 15.96 5.01
C ILE A 36 8.48 15.78 5.01
N PRO A 37 9.22 16.54 5.81
CA PRO A 37 10.68 16.56 5.74
C PRO A 37 11.36 15.23 6.09
N ASP A 38 10.79 14.46 7.02
CA ASP A 38 11.37 13.21 7.50
C ASP A 38 10.28 12.23 7.94
N LEU A 39 10.02 11.24 7.09
CA LEU A 39 9.02 10.21 7.34
C LEU A 39 9.38 9.28 8.50
N LEU A 40 10.67 9.14 8.81
CA LEU A 40 11.14 8.28 9.90
C LEU A 40 10.95 8.92 11.28
N LYS A 41 10.73 10.24 11.34
CA LYS A 41 10.51 10.99 12.59
C LYS A 41 9.04 11.29 12.90
N LEU A 42 8.11 10.90 12.01
CA LEU A 42 6.70 11.10 12.29
C LEU A 42 6.26 10.32 13.52
N GLU A 43 5.49 10.97 14.37
CA GLU A 43 4.82 10.30 15.50
C GLU A 43 3.66 9.46 14.98
N LEU A 44 3.58 8.22 15.44
CA LEU A 44 2.57 7.26 15.03
C LEU A 44 1.67 6.91 16.20
N GLY A 45 0.38 6.75 15.94
CA GLY A 45 -0.60 6.26 16.91
C GLY A 45 -0.81 4.74 16.80
N ASP A 46 -1.31 4.15 17.86
CA ASP A 46 -1.68 2.72 17.88
C ASP A 46 -2.87 2.49 16.95
N TRP A 47 -2.69 1.66 15.94
CA TRP A 47 -3.73 1.38 14.95
C TRP A 47 -4.43 0.05 15.22
N THR A 48 -5.62 0.14 15.77
CA THR A 48 -6.39 -1.05 16.21
C THR A 48 -6.70 -2.01 15.05
N ARG A 49 -6.87 -1.49 13.82
CA ARG A 49 -7.14 -2.29 12.63
C ARG A 49 -6.03 -3.30 12.35
N THR A 50 -4.80 -2.84 12.31
CA THR A 50 -3.63 -3.67 11.95
C THR A 50 -2.87 -4.19 13.17
N GLY A 51 -3.05 -3.57 14.33
CA GLY A 51 -2.36 -3.92 15.57
C GLY A 51 -0.92 -3.42 15.67
N GLY A 52 -0.48 -2.60 14.68
CA GLY A 52 0.77 -1.86 14.70
C GLY A 52 0.56 -0.40 15.08
N LYS A 53 1.55 0.44 14.77
CA LYS A 53 1.42 1.90 14.85
C LYS A 53 1.33 2.47 13.44
N ALA A 54 0.56 3.56 13.27
CA ALA A 54 0.45 4.19 11.96
C ALA A 54 0.10 5.68 12.04
N ALA A 55 0.21 6.35 10.89
CA ALA A 55 -0.30 7.68 10.64
C ALA A 55 -0.73 7.79 9.17
N PHE A 56 -1.79 8.52 8.91
CA PHE A 56 -2.15 8.97 7.57
C PHE A 56 -1.29 10.17 7.18
N VAL A 57 -0.88 10.22 5.92
CA VAL A 57 -0.15 11.34 5.33
C VAL A 57 -0.87 11.77 4.06
N ASN A 58 -1.68 12.81 4.19
CA ASN A 58 -2.46 13.36 3.09
C ASN A 58 -1.70 14.53 2.48
N MET A 59 -1.02 14.29 1.36
CA MET A 59 -0.28 15.35 0.68
C MET A 59 -1.24 16.36 0.05
N ASP A 60 -1.03 17.64 0.35
CA ASP A 60 -1.74 18.72 -0.33
C ASP A 60 -1.44 18.67 -1.84
N GLY A 61 -2.48 18.77 -2.66
CA GLY A 61 -2.37 18.60 -4.11
C GLY A 61 -2.73 17.20 -4.63
N ALA A 62 -2.82 16.18 -3.78
CA ALA A 62 -3.30 14.85 -4.16
C ALA A 62 -4.81 14.80 -4.47
N GLY A 63 -5.55 15.88 -4.09
CA GLY A 63 -6.96 16.06 -4.46
C GLY A 63 -7.92 15.02 -3.92
N GLY A 64 -7.56 14.29 -2.87
CA GLY A 64 -8.39 13.21 -2.32
C GLY A 64 -8.52 11.98 -3.23
N THR A 65 -7.62 11.82 -4.21
CA THR A 65 -7.59 10.67 -5.13
C THR A 65 -6.66 9.57 -4.65
N CYS A 66 -5.59 9.95 -3.96
CA CYS A 66 -4.69 9.02 -3.29
C CYS A 66 -4.28 9.57 -1.92
N ASP A 67 -3.84 8.69 -1.06
CA ASP A 67 -3.20 9.03 0.19
C ASP A 67 -2.00 8.12 0.46
N THR A 68 -1.28 8.44 1.52
CA THR A 68 -0.24 7.56 2.02
C THR A 68 -0.49 7.22 3.49
N VAL A 69 -0.09 6.00 3.86
CA VAL A 69 -0.13 5.53 5.25
C VAL A 69 1.25 5.07 5.62
N ILE A 70 1.78 5.58 6.74
CA ILE A 70 3.00 5.05 7.35
C ILE A 70 2.58 4.04 8.41
N GLU A 71 3.17 2.86 8.36
CA GLU A 71 2.95 1.79 9.34
C GLU A 71 4.28 1.37 9.98
N GLU A 72 4.22 1.05 11.27
CA GLU A 72 5.36 0.54 12.03
C GLU A 72 5.00 -0.79 12.71
N ILE A 73 5.90 -1.76 12.55
CA ILE A 73 5.80 -3.08 13.17
C ILE A 73 6.87 -3.18 14.25
N ALA A 74 6.47 -3.44 15.50
CA ALA A 74 7.39 -3.62 16.61
C ALA A 74 8.45 -4.72 16.35
N PRO A 75 9.60 -4.69 17.04
CA PRO A 75 10.63 -5.72 16.90
C PRO A 75 10.06 -7.14 17.09
N GLY A 76 10.31 -8.04 16.14
CA GLY A 76 9.81 -9.42 16.14
C GLY A 76 8.29 -9.55 16.05
N GLY A 77 7.57 -8.42 15.83
CA GLY A 77 6.12 -8.37 15.78
C GLY A 77 5.53 -8.69 14.42
N GLN A 78 4.21 -8.67 14.39
CA GLN A 78 3.43 -8.85 13.15
C GLN A 78 2.17 -8.00 13.20
N LEU A 79 1.67 -7.60 12.03
CA LEU A 79 0.37 -6.98 11.91
C LEU A 79 -0.73 -8.04 11.85
N LYS A 80 -1.97 -7.63 12.11
CA LYS A 80 -3.14 -8.48 11.87
C LYS A 80 -3.33 -8.68 10.37
N PRO A 81 -3.86 -9.83 9.93
CA PRO A 81 -4.25 -10.01 8.54
C PRO A 81 -5.33 -9.01 8.15
N VAL A 82 -5.18 -8.42 6.97
CA VAL A 82 -6.16 -7.51 6.39
C VAL A 82 -6.36 -7.81 4.90
N ARG A 83 -7.48 -7.37 4.35
CA ARG A 83 -7.73 -7.26 2.91
C ARG A 83 -8.51 -5.97 2.63
N HIS A 84 -8.49 -5.49 1.42
CA HIS A 84 -9.19 -4.27 1.04
C HIS A 84 -9.46 -4.20 -0.47
N MET A 85 -10.52 -3.46 -0.82
CA MET A 85 -10.98 -3.23 -2.19
C MET A 85 -10.33 -2.00 -2.85
N TYR A 86 -9.14 -1.62 -2.42
CA TYR A 86 -8.36 -0.53 -3.01
C TYR A 86 -6.93 -0.99 -3.31
N GLU A 87 -6.30 -0.32 -4.27
CA GLU A 87 -4.92 -0.63 -4.66
C GLU A 87 -3.93 -0.08 -3.63
N LYS A 88 -2.83 -0.80 -3.41
CA LYS A 88 -1.81 -0.45 -2.43
C LYS A 88 -0.41 -0.79 -2.94
N ALA A 89 0.44 0.22 -3.07
CA ALA A 89 1.87 0.06 -3.30
C ALA A 89 2.62 0.34 -1.99
N ILE A 90 3.54 -0.55 -1.60
CA ILE A 90 4.24 -0.53 -0.32
C ILE A 90 5.73 -0.37 -0.56
N PHE A 91 6.32 0.64 0.07
CA PHE A 91 7.77 0.87 0.07
C PHE A 91 8.34 0.73 1.49
N ILE A 92 9.42 -0.04 1.63
CA ILE A 92 10.07 -0.25 2.92
C ILE A 92 11.07 0.86 3.20
N LEU A 93 10.74 1.71 4.17
CA LEU A 93 11.57 2.84 4.60
C LEU A 93 12.74 2.38 5.46
N GLU A 94 12.50 1.41 6.37
CA GLU A 94 13.48 0.92 7.33
C GLU A 94 13.19 -0.52 7.74
N GLY A 95 14.24 -1.35 7.88
CA GLY A 95 14.14 -2.70 8.39
C GLY A 95 14.00 -3.77 7.31
N GLN A 96 13.69 -4.99 7.75
CA GLN A 96 13.48 -6.17 6.90
C GLN A 96 12.41 -7.07 7.49
N GLY A 97 11.70 -7.79 6.63
CA GLY A 97 10.60 -8.64 7.06
C GLY A 97 10.02 -9.45 5.92
N ALA A 98 8.77 -9.85 6.10
CA ALA A 98 8.06 -10.63 5.11
C ALA A 98 6.59 -10.23 5.03
N THR A 99 5.97 -10.49 3.90
CA THR A 99 4.53 -10.40 3.72
C THR A 99 4.01 -11.73 3.20
N THR A 100 2.96 -12.22 3.84
CA THR A 100 2.24 -13.42 3.38
C THR A 100 0.92 -13.00 2.77
N ILE A 101 0.58 -13.53 1.59
CA ILE A 101 -0.72 -13.32 0.92
C ILE A 101 -1.45 -14.63 0.72
N TRP A 102 -2.78 -14.56 0.65
CA TRP A 102 -3.64 -15.73 0.32
C TRP A 102 -5.05 -15.29 -0.07
N ASN A 103 -5.71 -16.07 -0.90
CA ASN A 103 -7.15 -16.04 -1.09
C ASN A 103 -7.85 -16.87 0.00
N GLU A 104 -9.12 -16.61 0.27
CA GLU A 104 -9.93 -17.38 1.23
C GLU A 104 -9.86 -18.89 0.91
N GLY A 105 -9.44 -19.69 1.90
CA GLY A 105 -9.26 -21.14 1.71
C GLY A 105 -8.06 -21.55 0.84
N GLY A 106 -7.31 -20.59 0.29
CA GLY A 106 -6.16 -20.84 -0.59
C GLY A 106 -4.83 -21.08 0.14
N LYS A 107 -3.82 -21.43 -0.64
CA LYS A 107 -2.44 -21.53 -0.12
C LYS A 107 -1.87 -20.16 0.23
N LYS A 108 -1.02 -20.14 1.24
CA LYS A 108 -0.28 -18.94 1.66
C LYS A 108 1.06 -18.88 0.94
N HIS A 109 1.36 -17.71 0.38
CA HIS A 109 2.63 -17.40 -0.26
C HIS A 109 3.30 -16.24 0.45
N THR A 110 4.60 -16.37 0.69
CA THR A 110 5.38 -15.37 1.46
C THR A 110 6.47 -14.79 0.60
N LEU A 111 6.57 -13.46 0.64
CA LEU A 111 7.60 -12.64 0.03
C LEU A 111 8.44 -11.99 1.12
N GLU A 112 9.75 -12.15 1.06
CA GLU A 112 10.70 -11.44 1.92
C GLU A 112 11.09 -10.10 1.29
N TRP A 113 11.24 -9.09 2.13
CA TRP A 113 11.59 -7.74 1.73
C TRP A 113 12.52 -7.07 2.74
N GLN A 114 13.19 -6.03 2.30
CA GLN A 114 14.12 -5.22 3.09
C GLN A 114 13.96 -3.73 2.77
N LYS A 115 14.69 -2.88 3.48
CA LYS A 115 14.79 -1.45 3.16
C LYS A 115 15.08 -1.24 1.68
N GLY A 116 14.28 -0.39 1.05
CA GLY A 116 14.35 -0.12 -0.39
C GLY A 116 13.47 -1.02 -1.26
N SER A 117 12.89 -2.09 -0.71
CA SER A 117 11.92 -2.91 -1.45
C SER A 117 10.64 -2.15 -1.73
N LEU A 118 10.09 -2.33 -2.93
CA LEU A 118 8.79 -1.81 -3.37
C LEU A 118 7.95 -2.96 -3.91
N PHE A 119 6.71 -3.08 -3.44
CA PHE A 119 5.80 -4.13 -3.88
C PHE A 119 4.33 -3.72 -3.73
N SER A 120 3.44 -4.45 -4.40
CA SER A 120 2.00 -4.35 -4.23
C SER A 120 1.43 -5.67 -3.70
N THR A 121 0.27 -5.59 -3.04
CA THR A 121 -0.53 -6.76 -2.72
C THR A 121 -1.67 -6.86 -3.74
N PRO A 122 -1.97 -8.04 -4.31
CA PRO A 122 -3.05 -8.17 -5.25
C PRO A 122 -4.39 -7.74 -4.63
N LEU A 123 -5.24 -7.12 -5.44
CA LEU A 123 -6.50 -6.53 -5.00
C LEU A 123 -7.36 -7.53 -4.22
N ASN A 124 -7.82 -7.11 -3.04
CA ASN A 124 -8.67 -7.87 -2.13
C ASN A 124 -8.15 -9.24 -1.66
N THR A 125 -6.84 -9.51 -1.79
CA THR A 125 -6.22 -10.67 -1.16
C THR A 125 -5.99 -10.42 0.33
N TRP A 126 -6.14 -11.46 1.14
CA TRP A 126 -5.63 -11.41 2.50
C TRP A 126 -4.13 -11.23 2.48
N HIS A 127 -3.62 -10.32 3.29
CA HIS A 127 -2.19 -10.14 3.48
C HIS A 127 -1.85 -9.83 4.92
N GLN A 128 -0.64 -10.23 5.33
CA GLN A 128 -0.13 -10.02 6.68
C GLN A 128 1.36 -9.70 6.61
N HIS A 129 1.79 -8.67 7.32
CA HIS A 129 3.19 -8.23 7.38
C HIS A 129 3.84 -8.67 8.69
N PHE A 130 5.13 -9.04 8.60
CA PHE A 130 5.94 -9.54 9.71
C PHE A 130 7.27 -8.78 9.75
N ASN A 131 7.70 -8.40 10.95
CA ASN A 131 9.04 -7.88 11.18
C ASN A 131 9.98 -9.06 11.50
N ALA A 132 10.97 -9.31 10.65
CA ALA A 132 11.98 -10.36 10.85
C ALA A 132 13.09 -9.94 11.80
N GLN A 133 13.14 -8.67 12.24
CA GLN A 133 14.16 -8.15 13.14
C GLN A 133 13.67 -8.17 14.58
N GLY A 134 14.41 -8.85 15.46
CA GLY A 134 14.08 -8.91 16.88
C GLY A 134 14.47 -7.67 17.71
N SER A 135 15.29 -6.77 17.15
CA SER A 135 15.89 -5.65 17.91
C SER A 135 15.44 -4.26 17.46
N ALA A 136 14.84 -4.12 16.28
CA ALA A 136 14.43 -2.85 15.72
C ALA A 136 13.04 -2.93 15.08
N PRO A 137 12.26 -1.84 15.07
CA PRO A 137 11.01 -1.79 14.34
C PRO A 137 11.26 -1.78 12.83
N VAL A 138 10.26 -2.20 12.08
CA VAL A 138 10.15 -1.96 10.64
C VAL A 138 9.25 -0.78 10.42
N ARG A 139 9.61 0.12 9.51
CA ARG A 139 8.75 1.20 9.05
C ARG A 139 8.54 1.14 7.54
N MET A 140 7.29 1.17 7.11
CA MET A 140 6.89 1.14 5.71
C MET A 140 5.93 2.28 5.40
N ILE A 141 5.92 2.71 4.14
CA ILE A 141 4.94 3.66 3.62
C ILE A 141 4.15 3.01 2.50
N SER A 142 2.85 3.23 2.49
CA SER A 142 1.95 2.74 1.46
C SER A 142 1.30 3.91 0.73
N LEU A 143 1.28 3.85 -0.60
CA LEU A 143 0.46 4.71 -1.45
C LEU A 143 -0.81 3.95 -1.81
N THR A 144 -1.98 4.58 -1.63
CA THR A 144 -3.28 3.92 -1.87
C THR A 144 -4.25 4.83 -2.62
N ASP A 145 -5.23 4.24 -3.30
CA ASP A 145 -6.40 4.95 -3.84
C ASP A 145 -7.65 4.78 -2.92
N ALA A 146 -7.42 4.42 -1.65
CA ALA A 146 -8.46 4.29 -0.64
C ALA A 146 -9.44 5.47 -0.57
N PRO A 147 -9.01 6.75 -0.71
CA PRO A 147 -9.93 7.89 -0.74
C PRO A 147 -11.00 7.76 -1.82
N VAL A 148 -10.63 7.34 -3.03
CA VAL A 148 -11.56 7.16 -4.16
C VAL A 148 -12.57 6.06 -3.84
N ILE A 149 -12.11 4.93 -3.35
CA ILE A 149 -12.95 3.76 -3.07
C ILE A 149 -13.90 4.01 -1.90
N ILE A 150 -13.39 4.56 -0.80
CA ILE A 150 -14.20 4.84 0.39
C ILE A 150 -15.23 5.95 0.11
N ASN A 151 -14.83 7.02 -0.59
CA ASN A 151 -15.74 8.11 -0.97
C ASN A 151 -16.85 7.63 -1.89
N ARG A 152 -16.55 6.67 -2.78
CA ARG A 152 -17.50 6.14 -3.75
C ARG A 152 -18.52 5.19 -3.12
N TYR A 153 -18.03 4.18 -2.39
CA TYR A 153 -18.87 3.11 -1.89
C TYR A 153 -19.51 3.41 -0.53
N ARG A 154 -18.89 4.22 0.30
CA ARG A 154 -19.39 4.64 1.63
C ARG A 154 -19.82 3.47 2.52
N ASN A 155 -19.15 2.32 2.33
CA ASN A 155 -19.46 1.09 3.05
C ASN A 155 -18.15 0.37 3.38
N LEU A 156 -17.77 0.38 4.67
CA LEU A 156 -16.52 -0.22 5.13
C LEU A 156 -16.55 -1.76 5.09
N ASP A 157 -17.72 -2.40 5.21
CA ASP A 157 -17.81 -3.85 5.05
C ASP A 157 -17.52 -4.26 3.61
N TYR A 158 -18.03 -3.49 2.63
CA TYR A 158 -17.67 -3.70 1.23
C TYR A 158 -16.18 -3.52 0.98
N VAL A 159 -15.55 -2.52 1.61
CA VAL A 159 -14.14 -2.20 1.39
C VAL A 159 -13.21 -3.21 2.07
N PHE A 160 -13.52 -3.67 3.29
CA PHE A 160 -12.58 -4.47 4.09
C PHE A 160 -13.03 -5.91 4.34
N ASN A 161 -14.29 -6.25 4.11
CA ASN A 161 -14.84 -7.58 4.36
C ASN A 161 -15.44 -8.24 3.11
N ASN A 162 -15.15 -7.71 1.92
CA ASN A 162 -15.66 -8.25 0.67
C ASN A 162 -15.06 -9.64 0.42
N SER A 163 -15.91 -10.61 0.09
CA SER A 163 -15.49 -11.99 -0.18
C SER A 163 -15.13 -12.27 -1.64
N PHE A 164 -15.25 -11.27 -2.53
CA PHE A 164 -14.94 -11.46 -3.94
C PHE A 164 -13.45 -11.75 -4.15
N ILE A 165 -13.14 -12.71 -5.01
CA ILE A 165 -11.77 -13.08 -5.38
C ILE A 165 -11.52 -12.63 -6.81
N PHE A 166 -10.53 -11.76 -6.99
CA PHE A 166 -10.05 -11.31 -8.31
C PHE A 166 -9.05 -12.33 -8.87
N SER A 167 -9.56 -13.43 -9.43
CA SER A 167 -8.72 -14.50 -9.96
C SER A 167 -7.91 -14.11 -11.20
N ASP A 168 -8.30 -13.04 -11.86
CA ASP A 168 -7.56 -12.37 -12.95
C ASP A 168 -6.35 -11.57 -12.47
N ARG A 169 -6.31 -11.21 -11.17
CA ARG A 169 -5.19 -10.50 -10.53
C ARG A 169 -4.29 -11.45 -9.74
N TYR A 170 -4.87 -12.44 -9.09
CA TYR A 170 -4.16 -13.44 -8.32
C TYR A 170 -5.00 -14.73 -8.19
N SER A 171 -4.59 -15.79 -8.88
CA SER A 171 -5.29 -17.07 -8.86
C SER A 171 -4.86 -17.98 -7.68
N GLY A 172 -3.85 -17.58 -6.93
CA GLY A 172 -3.30 -18.35 -5.80
C GLY A 172 -2.07 -19.18 -6.17
N GLY A 173 -1.45 -18.92 -7.33
CA GLY A 173 -0.20 -19.57 -7.75
C GLY A 173 1.02 -19.01 -7.02
N ALA A 174 1.97 -19.87 -6.66
CA ALA A 174 3.24 -19.45 -6.04
C ALA A 174 4.07 -18.56 -6.95
N ASP A 175 3.86 -18.70 -8.23
CA ASP A 175 4.63 -18.02 -9.27
C ASP A 175 4.03 -16.68 -9.72
N GLU A 176 2.88 -16.31 -9.18
CA GLU A 176 2.15 -15.11 -9.60
C GLU A 176 2.53 -13.87 -8.79
N TRP A 177 3.13 -14.07 -7.60
CA TRP A 177 3.50 -12.97 -6.73
C TRP A 177 4.95 -13.10 -6.25
N GLY A 178 5.69 -11.97 -6.24
CA GLY A 178 7.07 -11.92 -5.81
C GLY A 178 8.10 -12.34 -6.86
N LYS A 179 7.70 -12.61 -8.09
CA LYS A 179 8.63 -12.80 -9.20
C LYS A 179 9.31 -11.49 -9.56
N GLY A 180 10.59 -11.59 -9.93
CA GLY A 180 11.29 -10.48 -10.57
C GLY A 180 10.52 -10.02 -11.80
N GLY A 181 10.48 -8.70 -12.00
CA GLY A 181 9.78 -8.12 -13.13
C GLY A 181 10.54 -8.25 -14.44
N ARG A 182 9.92 -7.77 -15.50
CA ARG A 182 10.50 -7.71 -16.85
C ARG A 182 10.15 -6.41 -17.53
N TYR A 183 11.01 -5.95 -18.43
CA TYR A 183 10.61 -4.89 -19.35
C TYR A 183 9.66 -5.43 -20.42
N VAL A 184 8.61 -4.65 -20.70
CA VAL A 184 7.62 -4.96 -21.73
C VAL A 184 7.99 -4.20 -23.00
N PRO A 185 8.63 -4.84 -24.00
CA PRO A 185 9.19 -4.14 -25.17
C PRO A 185 8.11 -3.56 -26.08
N GLU A 186 6.92 -4.15 -26.08
CA GLU A 186 5.79 -3.74 -26.93
C GLU A 186 5.11 -2.45 -26.44
N VAL A 187 5.29 -2.12 -25.16
CA VAL A 187 4.61 -0.98 -24.53
C VAL A 187 5.60 0.16 -24.32
N LYS A 188 5.23 1.36 -24.78
CA LYS A 188 6.01 2.59 -24.59
C LYS A 188 7.52 2.41 -24.83
N LYS A 189 7.88 1.69 -25.89
CA LYS A 189 9.26 1.41 -26.30
C LYS A 189 10.09 0.69 -25.20
N GLY A 190 9.49 -0.25 -24.51
CA GLY A 190 10.16 -1.06 -23.51
C GLY A 190 10.47 -0.33 -22.20
N ARG A 191 9.83 0.79 -21.91
CA ARG A 191 10.03 1.54 -20.66
C ARG A 191 9.11 1.12 -19.52
N VAL A 192 8.20 0.19 -19.77
CA VAL A 192 7.32 -0.36 -18.74
C VAL A 192 8.01 -1.55 -18.11
N TRP A 193 8.16 -1.50 -16.81
CA TRP A 193 8.58 -2.62 -15.98
C TRP A 193 7.34 -3.22 -15.33
N GLU A 194 6.95 -4.38 -15.79
CA GLU A 194 5.85 -5.15 -15.25
C GLU A 194 6.36 -6.00 -14.08
N SER A 195 5.82 -5.80 -12.91
CA SER A 195 6.21 -6.52 -11.70
C SER A 195 5.22 -6.25 -10.57
N ASN A 196 5.18 -7.12 -9.57
CA ASN A 196 4.56 -6.82 -8.28
C ASN A 196 5.59 -6.74 -7.13
N PHE A 197 6.89 -6.90 -7.45
CA PHE A 197 7.98 -6.80 -6.48
C PHE A 197 9.27 -6.30 -7.10
N ILE A 198 9.87 -5.28 -6.47
CA ILE A 198 11.20 -4.76 -6.75
C ILE A 198 12.00 -4.87 -5.45
N ALA A 199 13.04 -5.70 -5.46
CA ALA A 199 13.82 -6.02 -4.26
C ALA A 199 14.56 -4.80 -3.69
N ASP A 200 15.10 -3.95 -4.55
CA ASP A 200 15.80 -2.72 -4.20
C ASP A 200 15.53 -1.63 -5.25
N LEU A 201 14.68 -0.66 -4.88
CA LEU A 201 14.35 0.46 -5.75
C LEU A 201 15.53 1.42 -5.94
N TRP A 202 16.43 1.54 -4.95
CA TRP A 202 17.60 2.40 -5.05
C TRP A 202 18.63 1.86 -6.03
N GLY A 203 18.77 0.52 -6.10
CA GLY A 203 19.62 -0.16 -7.07
C GLY A 203 19.00 -0.34 -8.46
N PHE A 204 17.73 -0.01 -8.61
CA PHE A 204 17.02 -0.18 -9.89
C PHE A 204 17.60 0.73 -10.98
N GLN A 205 17.88 0.16 -12.15
CA GLN A 205 18.46 0.88 -13.29
C GLN A 205 17.38 1.21 -14.33
N PRO A 206 16.84 2.45 -14.36
CA PRO A 206 15.87 2.87 -15.38
C PRO A 206 16.49 2.86 -16.78
N ILE A 207 15.68 2.57 -17.80
CA ILE A 207 16.09 2.65 -19.19
C ILE A 207 16.26 4.11 -19.62
N GLU A 208 17.33 4.39 -20.41
CA GLU A 208 17.54 5.68 -21.04
C GLU A 208 16.44 5.98 -22.06
N TYR A 209 15.84 7.16 -21.95
CA TYR A 209 14.80 7.62 -22.87
C TYR A 209 15.32 8.71 -23.81
N LYS A 210 15.91 8.27 -24.92
CA LYS A 210 16.57 9.16 -25.92
C LYS A 210 15.65 10.19 -26.55
N GLU A 211 14.36 9.90 -26.69
CA GLU A 211 13.41 10.81 -27.36
C GLU A 211 13.14 12.12 -26.61
N ARG A 212 13.41 12.15 -25.30
CA ARG A 212 13.31 13.38 -24.51
C ARG A 212 14.59 14.19 -24.43
N GLY A 213 15.65 13.71 -25.07
CA GLY A 213 16.97 14.35 -25.09
C GLY A 213 17.70 14.26 -23.74
N GLY A 214 19.04 14.29 -23.80
CA GLY A 214 19.90 14.21 -22.63
C GLY A 214 19.88 12.86 -21.92
N ASP A 215 20.45 12.80 -20.72
CA ASP A 215 20.53 11.61 -19.89
C ASP A 215 19.21 11.28 -19.15
N ASN A 216 18.09 11.43 -19.85
CA ASN A 216 16.76 11.20 -19.27
C ASN A 216 16.50 9.70 -19.15
N ARG A 217 16.53 9.18 -17.94
CA ARG A 217 16.23 7.77 -17.63
C ARG A 217 14.88 7.71 -16.94
N THR A 218 13.94 6.98 -17.52
CA THR A 218 12.58 6.85 -17.00
C THR A 218 12.07 5.44 -17.17
N THR A 219 11.51 4.89 -16.10
CA THR A 219 10.80 3.62 -16.14
C THR A 219 9.42 3.82 -15.50
N LEU A 220 8.41 3.23 -16.10
CA LEU A 220 7.07 3.15 -15.57
C LEU A 220 6.93 1.77 -14.90
N PHE A 221 6.59 1.74 -13.63
CA PHE A 221 6.27 0.49 -12.94
C PHE A 221 4.79 0.19 -13.12
N GLU A 222 4.50 -1.01 -13.61
CA GLU A 222 3.15 -1.55 -13.70
C GLU A 222 3.07 -2.73 -12.74
N PHE A 223 2.27 -2.56 -11.68
CA PHE A 223 1.98 -3.63 -10.74
C PHE A 223 0.79 -4.45 -11.25
N VAL A 224 1.00 -5.75 -11.39
CA VAL A 224 0.02 -6.73 -11.91
C VAL A 224 -0.45 -7.67 -10.81
#